data_87fcb2aceaec69667f460f0fc0467ad0
#
_entry.id   87fcb2aceaec69667f460f0fc0467ad0
#
_cell.length_a   1.000
_cell.length_b   1.000
_cell.length_c   1.000
_cell.angle_alpha   90.00
_cell.angle_beta   90.00
_cell.angle_gamma   90.00
#
_symmetry.space_group_name_H-M   'P 1'
#
loop_
_entity.id
_entity.type
_entity.pdbx_description
1 polymer ?
#
loop_
_entity_poly.entity_id
_entity_poly.type
_entity_poly.pdbx_seq_one_letter_code
_entity_poly.pdbx_strand_id
1 'polypeptide(L)'
;MARRINRRGFVAGSTAAGIGFYVAGDANSQAKASQSPLDKIRIAGVGVGGKGSSDIDQAGNVGDVVAICDIDDDHLNGKSAKFPKAEKFNDFRKMLEKLDKSIDAVVISTPDHTHAPAAAMAMRMGKHVYVQKPLTHTVKEARVLRELAKEKKLCTQMGNQGTAESGLRKAVELVHSGVLGDVKEFHVWTNRPVWPQSPTIKSRPPEIEVPKTVHWDEFLGPAPLRPFAGEKNQRGRWTYHPFNWRGWWDFGTGALGDMACHTANMSFMALKLGYPVSIKAESEDLNPETYPAWAHVAIDFPEREGMVPCTMHWYEGRKDGKLVHPPEA
;
A
#
# COMPACT_ATOMS: atom_id res chain seq x y z
N MET A 1 -37.08 22.72 33.30
CA MET A 1 -36.71 21.40 33.89
C MET A 1 -35.99 20.57 32.85
N ALA A 2 -34.70 20.41 32.98
CA ALA A 2 -33.88 19.61 32.06
C ALA A 2 -34.06 18.11 32.41
N ARG A 3 -34.59 17.31 31.49
CA ARG A 3 -34.73 15.86 31.62
C ARG A 3 -33.32 15.22 31.62
N ARG A 4 -32.90 14.65 32.74
CA ARG A 4 -31.65 13.84 32.81
C ARG A 4 -31.84 12.59 31.97
N ILE A 5 -31.01 12.46 30.92
CA ILE A 5 -30.94 11.25 30.09
C ILE A 5 -30.15 10.20 30.88
N ASN A 6 -30.73 9.04 31.15
CA ASN A 6 -30.05 7.92 31.81
C ASN A 6 -29.18 7.13 30.80
N ARG A 7 -28.25 6.29 31.30
CA ARG A 7 -27.32 5.48 30.43
C ARG A 7 -28.10 4.63 29.38
N ARG A 8 -29.26 4.08 29.71
CA ARG A 8 -30.05 3.31 28.74
C ARG A 8 -30.64 4.20 27.64
N GLY A 9 -31.09 5.40 27.97
CA GLY A 9 -31.60 6.36 26.98
C GLY A 9 -30.49 6.90 26.05
N PHE A 10 -29.24 7.02 26.57
CA PHE A 10 -28.09 7.42 25.77
C PHE A 10 -27.67 6.30 24.79
N VAL A 11 -27.60 5.07 25.27
CA VAL A 11 -27.25 3.90 24.41
C VAL A 11 -28.34 3.66 23.35
N ALA A 12 -29.62 3.77 23.69
CA ALA A 12 -30.69 3.63 22.71
C ALA A 12 -30.71 4.78 21.69
N GLY A 13 -30.36 6.01 22.10
CA GLY A 13 -30.25 7.15 21.17
C GLY A 13 -29.05 7.08 20.25
N SER A 14 -27.90 6.55 20.72
CA SER A 14 -26.71 6.38 19.90
C SER A 14 -26.83 5.20 18.92
N THR A 15 -27.54 4.13 19.27
CA THR A 15 -27.86 3.04 18.33
C THR A 15 -28.82 3.49 17.22
N ALA A 16 -29.82 4.32 17.54
CA ALA A 16 -30.73 4.86 16.53
C ALA A 16 -30.06 5.85 15.56
N ALA A 17 -29.11 6.66 16.04
CA ALA A 17 -28.29 7.55 15.21
C ALA A 17 -27.29 6.78 14.34
N GLY A 18 -26.71 5.66 14.83
CA GLY A 18 -25.83 4.79 14.07
C GLY A 18 -26.54 4.06 12.92
N ILE A 19 -27.78 3.60 13.14
CA ILE A 19 -28.60 2.92 12.14
C ILE A 19 -29.03 3.89 11.03
N GLY A 20 -29.29 5.17 11.33
CA GLY A 20 -29.68 6.17 10.33
C GLY A 20 -28.59 6.50 9.31
N PHE A 21 -27.32 6.34 9.65
CA PHE A 21 -26.19 6.60 8.73
C PHE A 21 -25.95 5.46 7.73
N TYR A 22 -26.40 4.24 8.04
CA TYR A 22 -26.24 3.07 7.17
C TYR A 22 -27.41 2.85 6.18
N VAL A 23 -28.58 3.45 6.41
CA VAL A 23 -29.80 3.21 5.61
C VAL A 23 -30.00 4.24 4.48
N ALA A 24 -29.20 5.31 4.42
CA ALA A 24 -29.31 6.33 3.37
C ALA A 24 -28.44 6.06 2.12
N GLY A 25 -27.94 4.85 1.92
CA GLY A 25 -27.27 4.42 0.69
C GLY A 25 -28.29 3.89 -0.32
N ASP A 26 -28.33 4.52 -1.51
CA ASP A 26 -29.19 4.12 -2.62
C ASP A 26 -29.22 2.60 -2.87
N ALA A 27 -30.43 2.06 -3.04
CA ALA A 27 -30.75 0.64 -3.26
C ALA A 27 -30.21 0.03 -4.57
N ASN A 28 -29.27 0.69 -5.27
CA ASN A 28 -28.69 0.26 -6.55
C ASN A 28 -27.22 -0.17 -6.50
N SER A 29 -26.59 -0.23 -5.33
CA SER A 29 -25.28 -0.90 -5.24
C SER A 29 -25.52 -2.41 -5.09
N GLN A 30 -25.17 -3.18 -6.12
CA GLN A 30 -25.37 -4.64 -6.16
C GLN A 30 -24.48 -5.46 -5.21
N ALA A 31 -23.71 -4.85 -4.35
CA ALA A 31 -23.13 -5.53 -3.22
C ALA A 31 -24.19 -5.55 -2.12
N LYS A 32 -24.82 -6.68 -1.85
CA LYS A 32 -25.55 -6.88 -0.60
C LYS A 32 -24.52 -6.75 0.52
N ALA A 33 -24.33 -5.53 1.03
CA ALA A 33 -23.65 -5.33 2.28
C ALA A 33 -24.30 -6.27 3.32
N SER A 34 -23.51 -6.86 4.19
CA SER A 34 -23.96 -7.61 5.35
C SER A 34 -25.20 -6.90 5.94
N GLN A 35 -26.33 -7.58 5.95
CA GLN A 35 -27.61 -6.99 6.36
C GLN A 35 -27.73 -6.86 7.89
N SER A 36 -26.75 -7.37 8.62
CA SER A 36 -26.71 -7.32 10.08
C SER A 36 -25.36 -6.77 10.55
N PRO A 37 -25.31 -5.87 11.55
CA PRO A 37 -24.07 -5.47 12.21
C PRO A 37 -23.32 -6.64 12.89
N LEU A 38 -23.97 -7.80 13.00
CA LEU A 38 -23.41 -9.03 13.57
C LEU A 38 -22.83 -9.96 12.50
N ASP A 39 -23.12 -9.73 11.22
CA ASP A 39 -22.56 -10.53 10.13
C ASP A 39 -21.10 -10.17 9.93
N LYS A 40 -20.25 -11.16 9.90
CA LYS A 40 -18.84 -10.97 9.63
C LYS A 40 -18.61 -10.62 8.16
N ILE A 41 -17.72 -9.67 7.90
CA ILE A 41 -17.26 -9.31 6.55
C ILE A 41 -16.53 -10.49 5.94
N ARG A 42 -16.88 -10.87 4.71
CA ARG A 42 -16.22 -11.92 3.95
C ARG A 42 -15.04 -11.33 3.18
N ILE A 43 -13.83 -11.80 3.52
CA ILE A 43 -12.58 -11.21 3.07
C ILE A 43 -11.84 -12.16 2.16
N ALA A 44 -11.30 -11.63 1.06
CA ALA A 44 -10.32 -12.32 0.22
C ALA A 44 -8.95 -11.66 0.36
N GLY A 45 -7.88 -12.46 0.36
CA GLY A 45 -6.49 -11.99 0.35
C GLY A 45 -5.82 -12.20 -1.00
N VAL A 46 -5.14 -11.18 -1.53
CA VAL A 46 -4.30 -11.24 -2.74
C VAL A 46 -2.87 -10.86 -2.37
N GLY A 47 -1.95 -11.81 -2.53
CA GLY A 47 -0.59 -11.71 -1.98
C GLY A 47 -0.60 -12.06 -0.50
N VAL A 48 -0.46 -13.35 -0.17
CA VAL A 48 -0.55 -13.83 1.24
C VAL A 48 0.79 -14.27 1.81
N GLY A 49 1.88 -14.01 1.09
CA GLY A 49 3.26 -14.15 1.57
C GLY A 49 3.78 -12.86 2.22
N GLY A 50 4.98 -12.90 2.82
CA GLY A 50 5.66 -11.72 3.36
C GLY A 50 4.76 -10.83 4.24
N LYS A 51 4.63 -9.55 3.86
CA LYS A 51 3.76 -8.59 4.57
C LYS A 51 2.28 -9.00 4.49
N GLY A 52 1.83 -9.50 3.34
CA GLY A 52 0.46 -9.97 3.13
C GLY A 52 0.06 -11.10 4.09
N SER A 53 1.02 -11.90 4.54
CA SER A 53 0.77 -12.92 5.55
C SER A 53 0.24 -12.32 6.85
N SER A 54 0.84 -11.23 7.33
CA SER A 54 0.36 -10.55 8.55
C SER A 54 -0.93 -9.77 8.30
N ASP A 55 -1.12 -9.22 7.11
CA ASP A 55 -2.30 -8.42 6.79
C ASP A 55 -3.56 -9.29 6.76
N ILE A 56 -3.50 -10.43 6.06
CA ILE A 56 -4.66 -11.33 6.02
C ILE A 56 -4.92 -12.00 7.38
N ASP A 57 -3.86 -12.21 8.19
CA ASP A 57 -4.02 -12.71 9.56
C ASP A 57 -4.78 -11.72 10.44
N GLN A 58 -4.48 -10.43 10.33
CA GLN A 58 -5.18 -9.38 11.08
C GLN A 58 -6.60 -9.19 10.56
N ALA A 59 -6.81 -9.23 9.25
CA ALA A 59 -8.13 -9.18 8.66
C ALA A 59 -9.02 -10.34 9.13
N GLY A 60 -8.45 -11.54 9.27
CA GLY A 60 -9.15 -12.72 9.82
C GLY A 60 -9.59 -12.59 11.27
N ASN A 61 -9.08 -11.62 12.04
CA ASN A 61 -9.56 -11.34 13.40
C ASN A 61 -10.90 -10.58 13.40
N VAL A 62 -11.22 -9.88 12.31
CA VAL A 62 -12.41 -9.02 12.22
C VAL A 62 -13.42 -9.49 11.16
N GLY A 63 -13.06 -10.44 10.32
CA GLY A 63 -13.90 -11.00 9.26
C GLY A 63 -13.63 -12.48 9.00
N ASP A 64 -14.38 -13.06 8.09
CA ASP A 64 -14.20 -14.44 7.64
C ASP A 64 -13.37 -14.46 6.35
N VAL A 65 -12.17 -15.05 6.40
CA VAL A 65 -11.33 -15.24 5.21
C VAL A 65 -11.90 -16.38 4.39
N VAL A 66 -12.49 -16.02 3.24
CA VAL A 66 -13.19 -16.97 2.34
C VAL A 66 -12.34 -17.42 1.17
N ALA A 67 -11.31 -16.63 0.79
CA ALA A 67 -10.40 -16.96 -0.28
C ALA A 67 -9.01 -16.37 -0.04
N ILE A 68 -7.99 -17.05 -0.56
CA ILE A 68 -6.60 -16.59 -0.56
C ILE A 68 -5.98 -16.81 -1.94
N CYS A 69 -5.20 -15.85 -2.39
CA CYS A 69 -4.54 -15.87 -3.69
C CYS A 69 -3.06 -15.49 -3.55
N ASP A 70 -2.16 -16.28 -4.12
CA ASP A 70 -0.74 -15.95 -4.24
C ASP A 70 -0.16 -16.61 -5.49
N ILE A 71 0.81 -15.98 -6.12
CA ILE A 71 1.53 -16.52 -7.28
C ILE A 71 2.58 -17.56 -6.89
N ASP A 72 2.87 -17.68 -5.60
CA ASP A 72 3.81 -18.67 -5.05
C ASP A 72 3.05 -19.71 -4.22
N ASP A 73 3.10 -20.95 -4.70
CA ASP A 73 2.40 -22.08 -4.05
C ASP A 73 2.90 -22.35 -2.62
N ASP A 74 4.16 -22.04 -2.32
CA ASP A 74 4.71 -22.18 -0.97
C ASP A 74 4.03 -21.20 0.00
N HIS A 75 3.87 -19.94 -0.42
CA HIS A 75 3.13 -18.92 0.34
C HIS A 75 1.66 -19.31 0.50
N LEU A 76 1.02 -19.71 -0.58
CA LEU A 76 -0.39 -20.08 -0.63
C LEU A 76 -0.69 -21.26 0.29
N ASN A 77 0.11 -22.34 0.19
CA ASN A 77 -0.03 -23.53 1.01
C ASN A 77 0.25 -23.25 2.50
N GLY A 78 1.32 -22.48 2.78
CA GLY A 78 1.62 -22.06 4.15
C GLY A 78 0.47 -21.28 4.79
N LYS A 79 -0.17 -20.38 4.06
CA LYS A 79 -1.29 -19.59 4.56
C LYS A 79 -2.59 -20.38 4.68
N SER A 80 -2.82 -21.35 3.80
CA SER A 80 -4.02 -22.20 3.84
C SER A 80 -4.12 -23.06 5.11
N ALA A 81 -2.99 -23.38 5.75
CA ALA A 81 -2.99 -24.06 7.02
C ALA A 81 -3.71 -23.28 8.13
N LYS A 82 -3.62 -21.95 8.10
CA LYS A 82 -4.33 -21.06 9.04
C LYS A 82 -5.79 -20.82 8.66
N PHE A 83 -6.09 -20.81 7.38
CA PHE A 83 -7.44 -20.60 6.84
C PHE A 83 -7.90 -21.81 6.03
N PRO A 84 -8.15 -22.97 6.66
CA PRO A 84 -8.42 -24.22 5.95
C PRO A 84 -9.74 -24.24 5.18
N LYS A 85 -10.64 -23.29 5.45
CA LYS A 85 -11.91 -23.13 4.73
C LYS A 85 -11.82 -22.16 3.55
N ALA A 86 -10.71 -21.40 3.46
CA ALA A 86 -10.52 -20.45 2.37
C ALA A 86 -10.17 -21.17 1.06
N GLU A 87 -10.85 -20.81 -0.02
CA GLU A 87 -10.53 -21.33 -1.35
C GLU A 87 -9.21 -20.74 -1.86
N LYS A 88 -8.36 -21.57 -2.48
CA LYS A 88 -7.03 -21.19 -2.96
C LYS A 88 -7.02 -20.84 -4.45
N PHE A 89 -6.29 -19.78 -4.81
CA PHE A 89 -6.11 -19.33 -6.19
C PHE A 89 -4.68 -18.86 -6.43
N ASN A 90 -4.19 -19.01 -7.68
CA ASN A 90 -2.95 -18.36 -8.10
C ASN A 90 -3.23 -17.10 -8.96
N ASP A 91 -4.44 -16.96 -9.48
CA ASP A 91 -4.90 -15.83 -10.27
C ASP A 91 -6.07 -15.11 -9.57
N PHE A 92 -5.83 -13.86 -9.13
CA PHE A 92 -6.84 -13.06 -8.44
C PHE A 92 -8.06 -12.75 -9.30
N ARG A 93 -7.91 -12.72 -10.63
CA ARG A 93 -9.00 -12.47 -11.57
C ARG A 93 -10.02 -13.61 -11.50
N LYS A 94 -9.51 -14.85 -11.59
CA LYS A 94 -10.34 -16.06 -11.45
C LYS A 94 -10.99 -16.16 -10.07
N MET A 95 -10.27 -15.75 -9.01
CA MET A 95 -10.83 -15.68 -7.65
C MET A 95 -12.01 -14.73 -7.58
N LEU A 96 -11.83 -13.49 -8.05
CA LEU A 96 -12.87 -12.47 -7.99
C LEU A 96 -14.09 -12.83 -8.86
N GLU A 97 -13.88 -13.36 -10.05
CA GLU A 97 -14.95 -13.81 -10.95
C GLU A 97 -15.76 -14.95 -10.33
N LYS A 98 -15.08 -15.98 -9.81
CA LYS A 98 -15.72 -17.16 -9.25
C LYS A 98 -16.51 -16.85 -7.96
N LEU A 99 -15.94 -16.00 -7.11
CA LEU A 99 -16.45 -15.73 -5.77
C LEU A 99 -17.10 -14.34 -5.63
N ASP A 100 -17.51 -13.71 -6.73
CA ASP A 100 -18.06 -12.35 -6.73
C ASP A 100 -19.09 -12.13 -5.63
N LYS A 101 -20.07 -13.00 -5.51
CA LYS A 101 -21.16 -12.87 -4.51
C LYS A 101 -20.76 -13.28 -3.10
N SER A 102 -19.56 -13.81 -2.91
CA SER A 102 -19.07 -14.36 -1.66
C SER A 102 -17.98 -13.51 -1.01
N ILE A 103 -17.56 -12.40 -1.63
CA ILE A 103 -16.53 -11.49 -1.15
C ILE A 103 -17.15 -10.12 -0.94
N ASP A 104 -16.91 -9.51 0.23
CA ASP A 104 -17.29 -8.14 0.56
C ASP A 104 -16.08 -7.19 0.49
N ALA A 105 -14.91 -7.66 0.89
CA ALA A 105 -13.69 -6.86 0.92
C ALA A 105 -12.47 -7.67 0.46
N VAL A 106 -11.47 -6.97 -0.10
CA VAL A 106 -10.23 -7.57 -0.59
C VAL A 106 -9.03 -6.90 0.06
N VAL A 107 -8.14 -7.69 0.65
CA VAL A 107 -6.82 -7.27 1.16
C VAL A 107 -5.79 -7.56 0.08
N ILE A 108 -5.08 -6.53 -0.40
CA ILE A 108 -4.13 -6.61 -1.50
C ILE A 108 -2.74 -6.24 -1.00
N SER A 109 -1.82 -7.20 -1.03
CA SER A 109 -0.45 -7.08 -0.50
C SER A 109 0.56 -7.71 -1.45
N THR A 110 0.37 -7.49 -2.73
CA THR A 110 1.23 -7.93 -3.83
C THR A 110 2.47 -7.02 -4.00
N PRO A 111 3.34 -7.24 -4.98
CA PRO A 111 4.28 -6.23 -5.45
C PRO A 111 3.56 -4.98 -5.99
N ASP A 112 4.26 -3.83 -6.00
CA ASP A 112 3.67 -2.51 -6.25
C ASP A 112 2.91 -2.42 -7.59
N HIS A 113 3.46 -3.03 -8.65
CA HIS A 113 2.89 -2.99 -10.01
C HIS A 113 1.54 -3.72 -10.14
N THR A 114 1.19 -4.61 -9.23
CA THR A 114 -0.06 -5.35 -9.25
C THR A 114 -1.09 -4.86 -8.24
N HIS A 115 -0.76 -3.87 -7.40
CA HIS A 115 -1.71 -3.25 -6.48
C HIS A 115 -2.93 -2.68 -7.19
N ALA A 116 -2.70 -1.80 -8.17
CA ALA A 116 -3.79 -1.11 -8.87
C ALA A 116 -4.66 -2.04 -9.73
N PRO A 117 -4.12 -2.98 -10.54
CA PRO A 117 -4.94 -3.93 -11.29
C PRO A 117 -5.89 -4.73 -10.41
N ALA A 118 -5.37 -5.31 -9.31
CA ALA A 118 -6.19 -6.10 -8.39
C ALA A 118 -7.24 -5.23 -7.68
N ALA A 119 -6.83 -4.04 -7.18
CA ALA A 119 -7.72 -3.11 -6.52
C ALA A 119 -8.82 -2.60 -7.46
N ALA A 120 -8.46 -2.17 -8.68
CA ALA A 120 -9.43 -1.65 -9.63
C ALA A 120 -10.44 -2.69 -10.07
N MET A 121 -10.04 -3.95 -10.26
CA MET A 121 -10.96 -5.04 -10.56
C MET A 121 -11.94 -5.26 -9.40
N ALA A 122 -11.44 -5.43 -8.18
CA ALA A 122 -12.26 -5.60 -6.99
C ALA A 122 -13.25 -4.42 -6.80
N MET A 123 -12.77 -3.18 -6.94
CA MET A 123 -13.60 -1.98 -6.79
C MET A 123 -14.68 -1.86 -7.87
N ARG A 124 -14.39 -2.20 -9.14
CA ARG A 124 -15.39 -2.24 -10.22
C ARG A 124 -16.48 -3.27 -9.94
N MET A 125 -16.15 -4.36 -9.26
CA MET A 125 -17.10 -5.38 -8.80
C MET A 125 -17.80 -5.00 -7.47
N GLY A 126 -17.60 -3.77 -6.97
CA GLY A 126 -18.24 -3.25 -5.76
C GLY A 126 -17.64 -3.73 -4.46
N LYS A 127 -16.40 -4.24 -4.46
CA LYS A 127 -15.73 -4.69 -3.23
C LYS A 127 -14.99 -3.55 -2.54
N HIS A 128 -15.03 -3.52 -1.21
CA HIS A 128 -14.17 -2.69 -0.40
C HIS A 128 -12.72 -3.17 -0.50
N VAL A 129 -11.74 -2.28 -0.37
CA VAL A 129 -10.34 -2.68 -0.53
C VAL A 129 -9.43 -2.11 0.57
N TYR A 130 -8.53 -2.96 1.04
CA TYR A 130 -7.33 -2.59 1.77
C TYR A 130 -6.14 -2.90 0.87
N VAL A 131 -5.35 -1.88 0.52
CA VAL A 131 -4.21 -2.03 -0.41
C VAL A 131 -2.93 -1.66 0.33
N GLN A 132 -1.91 -2.50 0.27
CA GLN A 132 -0.62 -2.18 0.85
C GLN A 132 0.01 -0.93 0.23
N LYS A 133 0.94 -0.32 0.97
CA LYS A 133 1.74 0.80 0.50
C LYS A 133 2.89 0.31 -0.43
N PRO A 134 3.32 1.12 -1.40
CA PRO A 134 2.62 2.31 -1.89
C PRO A 134 1.29 1.94 -2.53
N LEU A 135 0.33 2.85 -2.55
CA LEU A 135 -1.03 2.56 -3.04
C LEU A 135 -1.02 1.96 -4.45
N THR A 136 -0.16 2.48 -5.32
CA THR A 136 -0.04 2.10 -6.73
C THR A 136 1.39 2.26 -7.22
N HIS A 137 1.68 1.71 -8.39
CA HIS A 137 2.95 1.87 -9.09
C HIS A 137 3.07 3.22 -9.80
N THR A 138 1.96 3.78 -10.27
CA THR A 138 1.93 5.07 -10.99
C THR A 138 0.91 6.04 -10.41
N VAL A 139 1.15 7.35 -10.62
CA VAL A 139 0.21 8.42 -10.23
C VAL A 139 -1.13 8.29 -10.96
N LYS A 140 -1.13 7.84 -12.23
CA LYS A 140 -2.36 7.62 -13.01
C LYS A 140 -3.24 6.57 -12.35
N GLU A 141 -2.66 5.46 -11.92
CA GLU A 141 -3.38 4.40 -11.21
C GLU A 141 -4.01 4.90 -9.91
N ALA A 142 -3.27 5.69 -9.11
CA ALA A 142 -3.81 6.27 -7.89
C ALA A 142 -5.03 7.16 -8.15
N ARG A 143 -5.00 7.95 -9.24
CA ARG A 143 -6.15 8.76 -9.67
C ARG A 143 -7.35 7.89 -10.06
N VAL A 144 -7.12 6.79 -10.80
CA VAL A 144 -8.18 5.84 -11.17
C VAL A 144 -8.82 5.22 -9.93
N LEU A 145 -8.03 4.77 -8.95
CA LEU A 145 -8.58 4.19 -7.72
C LEU A 145 -9.38 5.23 -6.91
N ARG A 146 -8.91 6.47 -6.84
CA ARG A 146 -9.63 7.56 -6.18
C ARG A 146 -11.02 7.80 -6.82
N GLU A 147 -11.08 7.86 -8.15
CA GLU A 147 -12.36 8.07 -8.86
C GLU A 147 -13.30 6.86 -8.68
N LEU A 148 -12.78 5.63 -8.76
CA LEU A 148 -13.56 4.42 -8.49
C LEU A 148 -14.12 4.40 -7.06
N ALA A 149 -13.31 4.77 -6.06
CA ALA A 149 -13.76 4.84 -4.67
C ALA A 149 -14.94 5.80 -4.50
N LYS A 150 -14.85 6.97 -5.14
CA LYS A 150 -15.90 8.00 -5.12
C LYS A 150 -17.15 7.55 -5.87
N GLU A 151 -17.00 7.05 -7.10
CA GLU A 151 -18.10 6.61 -7.96
C GLU A 151 -18.90 5.47 -7.30
N LYS A 152 -18.18 4.45 -6.82
CA LYS A 152 -18.80 3.25 -6.23
C LYS A 152 -19.10 3.39 -4.75
N LYS A 153 -18.76 4.53 -4.11
CA LYS A 153 -18.96 4.78 -2.66
C LYS A 153 -18.33 3.69 -1.78
N LEU A 154 -17.09 3.29 -2.12
CA LEU A 154 -16.40 2.20 -1.45
C LEU A 154 -15.57 2.68 -0.26
N CYS A 155 -15.47 1.87 0.77
CA CYS A 155 -14.48 2.02 1.82
C CYS A 155 -13.13 1.55 1.27
N THR A 156 -12.13 2.42 1.35
CA THR A 156 -10.77 2.13 0.89
C THR A 156 -9.77 2.53 1.96
N GLN A 157 -8.71 1.75 2.11
CA GLN A 157 -7.63 2.01 3.07
C GLN A 157 -6.30 1.63 2.46
N MET A 158 -5.29 2.52 2.55
CA MET A 158 -3.91 2.17 2.26
C MET A 158 -3.23 1.59 3.53
N GLY A 159 -2.44 0.53 3.34
CA GLY A 159 -1.74 -0.18 4.41
C GLY A 159 -0.50 0.56 4.91
N ASN A 160 -0.64 1.77 5.42
CA ASN A 160 0.44 2.59 5.92
C ASN A 160 0.60 2.42 7.43
N GLN A 161 1.51 1.53 7.86
CA GLN A 161 1.80 1.28 9.26
C GLN A 161 2.30 2.56 9.95
N GLY A 162 2.00 2.72 11.21
CA GLY A 162 2.42 3.88 12.00
C GLY A 162 1.50 5.10 11.91
N THR A 163 0.69 5.26 10.84
CA THR A 163 -0.23 6.41 10.71
C THR A 163 -1.24 6.48 11.85
N ALA A 164 -1.66 5.34 12.37
CA ALA A 164 -2.62 5.28 13.48
C ALA A 164 -1.98 5.37 14.87
N GLU A 165 -0.65 5.41 14.97
CA GLU A 165 0.06 5.46 16.25
C GLU A 165 -0.10 6.81 16.95
N SER A 166 -0.20 6.76 18.27
CA SER A 166 -0.37 7.96 19.09
C SER A 166 0.80 8.93 18.99
N GLY A 167 2.03 8.42 18.82
CA GLY A 167 3.24 9.23 18.66
C GLY A 167 3.20 10.12 17.42
N LEU A 168 2.80 9.57 16.27
CA LEU A 168 2.65 10.34 15.03
C LEU A 168 1.59 11.43 15.19
N ARG A 169 0.42 11.08 15.72
CA ARG A 169 -0.69 12.03 15.92
C ARG A 169 -0.29 13.16 16.86
N LYS A 170 0.39 12.84 17.98
CA LYS A 170 0.91 13.85 18.91
C LYS A 170 1.94 14.78 18.27
N ALA A 171 2.82 14.26 17.42
CA ALA A 171 3.77 15.08 16.68
C ALA A 171 3.05 16.06 15.72
N VAL A 172 2.01 15.60 15.01
CA VAL A 172 1.17 16.44 14.16
C VAL A 172 0.49 17.56 14.99
N GLU A 173 -0.08 17.25 16.14
CA GLU A 173 -0.70 18.21 17.05
C GLU A 173 0.30 19.26 17.53
N LEU A 174 1.52 18.85 17.88
CA LEU A 174 2.59 19.77 18.30
C LEU A 174 2.97 20.76 17.18
N VAL A 175 3.10 20.29 15.93
CA VAL A 175 3.36 21.17 14.80
C VAL A 175 2.19 22.14 14.58
N HIS A 176 0.94 21.66 14.64
CA HIS A 176 -0.25 22.49 14.51
C HIS A 176 -0.40 23.52 15.64
N SER A 177 0.16 23.27 16.83
CA SER A 177 0.17 24.25 17.92
C SER A 177 1.15 25.41 17.71
N GLY A 178 1.92 25.39 16.58
CA GLY A 178 2.84 26.46 16.24
C GLY A 178 4.19 26.41 16.92
N VAL A 179 4.53 25.31 17.61
CA VAL A 179 5.78 25.18 18.37
C VAL A 179 7.04 25.31 17.51
N LEU A 180 6.96 24.98 16.21
CA LEU A 180 8.07 25.12 15.26
C LEU A 180 8.06 26.45 14.49
N GLY A 181 6.99 27.27 14.61
CA GLY A 181 6.79 28.44 13.77
C GLY A 181 6.63 28.04 12.27
N ASP A 182 7.08 28.91 11.38
CA ASP A 182 7.03 28.71 9.92
C ASP A 182 8.06 27.68 9.48
N VAL A 183 7.62 26.50 9.07
CA VAL A 183 8.47 25.46 8.49
C VAL A 183 8.68 25.72 7.02
N LYS A 184 9.89 26.17 6.64
CA LYS A 184 10.27 26.47 5.25
C LYS A 184 10.98 25.32 4.55
N GLU A 185 11.57 24.41 5.32
CA GLU A 185 12.35 23.27 4.82
C GLU A 185 12.24 22.10 5.82
N PHE A 186 12.23 20.88 5.30
CA PHE A 186 12.31 19.69 6.12
C PHE A 186 12.98 18.54 5.35
N HIS A 187 13.63 17.65 6.10
CA HIS A 187 14.43 16.56 5.55
C HIS A 187 13.86 15.21 5.93
N VAL A 188 13.79 14.33 4.95
CA VAL A 188 13.32 12.95 5.10
C VAL A 188 14.35 12.02 4.46
N TRP A 189 14.75 10.97 5.16
CA TRP A 189 15.74 10.04 4.63
C TRP A 189 15.46 8.59 5.01
N THR A 190 16.13 7.69 4.33
CA THR A 190 16.05 6.25 4.60
C THR A 190 17.40 5.57 4.39
N ASN A 191 17.61 4.44 5.05
CA ASN A 191 18.77 3.57 4.81
C ASN A 191 18.53 2.57 3.65
N ARG A 192 17.48 2.75 2.87
CA ARG A 192 17.17 1.95 1.68
C ARG A 192 17.93 2.49 0.46
N PRO A 193 18.18 1.62 -0.54
CA PRO A 193 17.70 0.25 -0.71
C PRO A 193 18.50 -0.76 0.13
N VAL A 194 17.84 -1.90 0.47
CA VAL A 194 18.47 -3.10 1.03
C VAL A 194 18.26 -4.32 0.12
N TRP A 195 17.83 -4.06 -1.10
CA TRP A 195 17.67 -5.01 -2.19
C TRP A 195 18.67 -4.69 -3.32
N PRO A 196 18.98 -5.66 -4.19
CA PRO A 196 19.85 -5.42 -5.33
C PRO A 196 19.25 -4.42 -6.33
N GLN A 197 20.03 -3.41 -6.69
CA GLN A 197 19.76 -2.47 -7.78
C GLN A 197 21.09 -1.84 -8.24
N SER A 198 21.08 -0.81 -9.06
CA SER A 198 22.30 -0.07 -9.43
C SER A 198 23.12 0.35 -8.19
N PRO A 199 24.45 0.32 -8.22
CA PRO A 199 25.34 -0.07 -9.34
C PRO A 199 25.62 -1.59 -9.40
N THR A 200 25.09 -2.41 -8.48
CA THR A 200 25.35 -3.86 -8.45
C THR A 200 24.64 -4.60 -9.58
N ILE A 201 23.45 -4.12 -10.00
CA ILE A 201 22.72 -4.61 -11.15
C ILE A 201 22.92 -3.64 -12.31
N LYS A 202 23.69 -4.03 -13.32
CA LYS A 202 23.95 -3.21 -14.51
C LYS A 202 23.08 -3.60 -15.70
N SER A 203 22.61 -4.85 -15.71
CA SER A 203 21.77 -5.42 -16.75
C SER A 203 20.98 -6.60 -16.16
N ARG A 204 20.05 -7.14 -16.93
CA ARG A 204 19.32 -8.36 -16.54
C ARG A 204 20.27 -9.52 -16.35
N PRO A 205 20.15 -10.26 -15.23
CA PRO A 205 20.86 -11.54 -15.09
C PRO A 205 20.42 -12.55 -16.17
N PRO A 206 21.22 -13.61 -16.38
CA PRO A 206 20.85 -14.69 -17.28
C PRO A 206 19.49 -15.30 -16.95
N GLU A 207 18.77 -15.70 -17.99
CA GLU A 207 17.51 -16.44 -17.86
C GLU A 207 17.75 -17.80 -17.20
N ILE A 208 16.82 -18.19 -16.34
CA ILE A 208 16.75 -19.52 -15.72
C ILE A 208 15.34 -20.06 -15.79
N GLU A 209 15.18 -21.36 -15.59
CA GLU A 209 13.87 -21.99 -15.49
C GLU A 209 13.06 -21.41 -14.35
N VAL A 210 11.77 -21.16 -14.63
CA VAL A 210 10.83 -20.69 -13.60
C VAL A 210 10.68 -21.78 -12.52
N PRO A 211 10.85 -21.44 -11.23
CA PRO A 211 10.62 -22.40 -10.15
C PRO A 211 9.19 -22.97 -10.23
N LYS A 212 9.03 -24.26 -10.01
CA LYS A 212 7.74 -24.97 -10.15
C LYS A 212 6.61 -24.41 -9.28
N THR A 213 6.97 -23.75 -8.17
CA THR A 213 6.01 -23.15 -7.23
C THR A 213 5.61 -21.73 -7.62
N VAL A 214 6.24 -21.12 -8.65
CA VAL A 214 6.05 -19.72 -9.02
C VAL A 214 5.26 -19.61 -10.31
N HIS A 215 4.11 -18.99 -10.28
CA HIS A 215 3.28 -18.67 -11.45
C HIS A 215 3.75 -17.34 -12.04
N TRP A 216 4.75 -17.41 -12.94
CA TRP A 216 5.48 -16.25 -13.43
C TRP A 216 4.65 -15.29 -14.26
N ASP A 217 3.73 -15.79 -15.07
CA ASP A 217 2.83 -14.94 -15.89
C ASP A 217 1.89 -14.11 -15.00
N GLU A 218 1.40 -14.70 -13.91
CA GLU A 218 0.58 -14.01 -12.92
C GLU A 218 1.40 -12.98 -12.12
N PHE A 219 2.70 -13.25 -11.86
CA PHE A 219 3.59 -12.27 -11.27
C PHE A 219 3.82 -11.07 -12.19
N LEU A 220 4.09 -11.30 -13.47
CA LEU A 220 4.31 -10.24 -14.46
C LEU A 220 3.11 -9.30 -14.53
N GLY A 221 1.90 -9.85 -14.57
CA GLY A 221 0.68 -9.04 -14.63
C GLY A 221 0.73 -7.98 -15.74
N PRO A 222 0.69 -6.66 -15.39
CA PRO A 222 0.76 -5.58 -16.38
C PRO A 222 2.18 -5.22 -16.85
N ALA A 223 3.22 -5.78 -16.22
CA ALA A 223 4.59 -5.50 -16.59
C ALA A 223 4.94 -6.10 -17.97
N PRO A 224 5.95 -5.56 -18.69
CA PRO A 224 6.41 -6.14 -19.94
C PRO A 224 6.85 -7.59 -19.77
N LEU A 225 6.55 -8.41 -20.78
CA LEU A 225 7.01 -9.80 -20.82
C LEU A 225 8.53 -9.86 -20.70
N ARG A 226 8.99 -10.69 -19.77
CA ARG A 226 10.41 -10.98 -19.58
C ARG A 226 10.60 -12.39 -19.02
N PRO A 227 11.72 -13.05 -19.30
CA PRO A 227 12.03 -14.33 -18.71
C PRO A 227 12.28 -14.19 -17.20
N PHE A 228 12.09 -15.28 -16.48
CA PHE A 228 12.56 -15.40 -15.10
C PHE A 228 14.08 -15.46 -15.11
N ALA A 229 14.75 -14.79 -14.17
CA ALA A 229 16.19 -14.59 -14.28
C ALA A 229 16.91 -14.64 -12.91
N GLY A 230 18.18 -15.02 -12.97
CA GLY A 230 19.12 -15.02 -11.86
C GLY A 230 18.84 -16.07 -10.79
N GLU A 231 19.88 -16.42 -10.06
CA GLU A 231 19.82 -17.43 -8.99
C GLU A 231 19.35 -16.83 -7.66
N LYS A 232 19.02 -17.70 -6.70
CA LYS A 232 18.76 -17.28 -5.33
C LYS A 232 20.02 -16.67 -4.70
N ASN A 233 19.83 -15.52 -4.06
CA ASN A 233 20.87 -14.93 -3.23
C ASN A 233 21.02 -15.70 -1.90
N GLN A 234 22.01 -15.29 -1.08
CA GLN A 234 22.29 -15.90 0.23
C GLN A 234 21.11 -15.87 1.21
N ARG A 235 20.10 -15.02 0.95
CA ARG A 235 18.85 -14.95 1.75
C ARG A 235 17.72 -15.80 1.16
N GLY A 236 18.02 -16.66 0.17
CA GLY A 236 17.04 -17.49 -0.50
C GLY A 236 16.06 -16.77 -1.42
N ARG A 237 16.36 -15.54 -1.83
CA ARG A 237 15.51 -14.71 -2.70
C ARG A 237 16.02 -14.73 -4.12
N TRP A 238 15.11 -14.90 -5.08
CA TRP A 238 15.40 -14.77 -6.51
C TRP A 238 15.66 -13.32 -6.89
N THR A 239 16.05 -13.08 -8.13
CA THR A 239 16.30 -11.72 -8.66
C THR A 239 15.10 -10.79 -8.49
N TYR A 240 13.89 -11.29 -8.73
CA TYR A 240 12.66 -10.52 -8.65
C TYR A 240 11.84 -10.86 -7.41
N HIS A 241 11.51 -12.14 -7.20
CA HIS A 241 10.61 -12.64 -6.17
C HIS A 241 11.38 -13.32 -5.02
N PRO A 242 10.90 -13.27 -3.77
CA PRO A 242 9.69 -12.57 -3.29
C PRO A 242 9.89 -11.12 -2.82
N PHE A 243 11.09 -10.56 -2.82
CA PHE A 243 11.39 -9.28 -2.17
C PHE A 243 12.13 -8.28 -3.07
N ASN A 244 13.01 -8.78 -3.94
CA ASN A 244 13.96 -7.98 -4.69
C ASN A 244 13.34 -7.17 -5.84
N TRP A 245 12.06 -7.45 -6.20
CA TRP A 245 11.29 -6.71 -7.19
C TRP A 245 11.27 -5.19 -6.94
N ARG A 246 11.47 -4.75 -5.71
CA ARG A 246 11.47 -3.34 -5.31
C ARG A 246 12.49 -2.48 -6.05
N GLY A 247 13.62 -3.06 -6.42
CA GLY A 247 14.70 -2.38 -7.14
C GLY A 247 14.49 -2.25 -8.65
N TRP A 248 13.45 -2.86 -9.21
CA TRP A 248 13.22 -2.96 -10.65
C TRP A 248 12.12 -2.02 -11.09
N TRP A 249 12.38 -1.21 -12.14
CA TRP A 249 11.42 -0.22 -12.65
C TRP A 249 10.05 -0.83 -13.00
N ASP A 250 10.02 -2.06 -13.54
CA ASP A 250 8.78 -2.69 -13.99
C ASP A 250 7.92 -3.22 -12.83
N PHE A 251 8.47 -3.39 -11.63
CA PHE A 251 7.81 -4.10 -10.54
C PHE A 251 7.64 -3.29 -9.27
N GLY A 252 8.57 -2.38 -8.98
CA GLY A 252 8.61 -1.63 -7.74
C GLY A 252 8.69 -0.13 -7.95
N THR A 253 8.72 0.61 -6.86
CA THR A 253 8.75 2.08 -6.82
C THR A 253 10.05 2.62 -6.22
N GLY A 254 11.08 1.76 -6.09
CA GLY A 254 12.35 2.13 -5.47
C GLY A 254 12.23 2.49 -4.00
N ALA A 255 13.29 3.09 -3.45
CA ALA A 255 13.31 3.42 -2.02
C ALA A 255 12.38 4.59 -1.68
N LEU A 256 12.22 5.56 -2.58
CA LEU A 256 11.28 6.68 -2.39
C LEU A 256 9.85 6.16 -2.22
N GLY A 257 9.35 5.36 -3.15
CA GLY A 257 7.98 4.82 -3.07
C GLY A 257 7.79 3.84 -1.92
N ASP A 258 8.79 2.96 -1.67
CA ASP A 258 8.72 1.99 -0.57
C ASP A 258 8.69 2.66 0.81
N MET A 259 9.45 3.76 1.02
CA MET A 259 9.70 4.31 2.34
C MET A 259 9.05 5.66 2.63
N ALA A 260 8.84 6.54 1.65
CA ALA A 260 8.26 7.87 1.90
C ALA A 260 6.84 7.77 2.49
N CYS A 261 6.07 6.75 2.14
CA CYS A 261 4.78 6.47 2.77
C CYS A 261 4.87 6.33 4.30
N HIS A 262 6.03 5.94 4.83
CA HIS A 262 6.28 5.83 6.27
C HIS A 262 6.95 7.08 6.82
N THR A 263 8.09 7.48 6.25
CA THR A 263 8.97 8.49 6.84
C THR A 263 8.54 9.92 6.56
N ALA A 264 7.88 10.21 5.42
CA ALA A 264 7.31 11.53 5.12
C ALA A 264 5.87 11.71 5.62
N ASN A 265 5.19 10.64 6.04
CA ASN A 265 3.77 10.66 6.42
C ASN A 265 3.44 11.72 7.48
N MET A 266 4.24 11.78 8.56
CA MET A 266 4.04 12.76 9.62
C MET A 266 4.12 14.18 9.09
N SER A 267 5.14 14.49 8.26
CA SER A 267 5.32 15.82 7.67
C SER A 267 4.18 16.18 6.72
N PHE A 268 3.69 15.22 5.90
CA PHE A 268 2.53 15.43 5.04
C PHE A 268 1.28 15.80 5.82
N MET A 269 1.01 15.12 6.93
CA MET A 269 -0.13 15.44 7.80
C MET A 269 0.06 16.77 8.53
N ALA A 270 1.23 16.95 9.14
CA ALA A 270 1.51 18.11 10.01
C ALA A 270 1.59 19.43 9.21
N LEU A 271 2.15 19.38 8.01
CA LEU A 271 2.31 20.55 7.15
C LEU A 271 1.19 20.65 6.10
N LYS A 272 0.15 19.81 6.18
CA LYS A 272 -1.00 19.79 5.27
C LYS A 272 -0.58 19.80 3.79
N LEU A 273 0.43 19.00 3.45
CA LEU A 273 1.01 18.99 2.11
C LEU A 273 -0.01 18.47 1.10
N GLY A 274 -0.08 19.15 -0.04
CA GLY A 274 -0.89 18.78 -1.19
C GLY A 274 -0.02 18.38 -2.39
N TYR A 275 -0.35 18.93 -3.56
CA TYR A 275 0.44 18.73 -4.77
C TYR A 275 1.65 19.64 -4.80
N PRO A 276 2.84 19.13 -5.20
CA PRO A 276 4.02 19.94 -5.37
C PRO A 276 3.91 20.82 -6.62
N VAL A 277 4.69 21.92 -6.64
CA VAL A 277 4.81 22.83 -7.79
C VAL A 277 6.09 22.59 -8.58
N SER A 278 7.13 22.05 -7.96
CA SER A 278 8.35 21.63 -8.64
C SER A 278 9.00 20.43 -7.99
N ILE A 279 9.77 19.67 -8.78
CA ILE A 279 10.54 18.52 -8.32
C ILE A 279 11.89 18.56 -9.04
N LYS A 280 12.99 18.49 -8.27
CA LYS A 280 14.36 18.35 -8.78
C LYS A 280 14.97 17.09 -8.18
N ALA A 281 15.56 16.26 -9.02
CA ALA A 281 16.23 15.02 -8.58
C ALA A 281 17.69 14.98 -9.04
N GLU A 282 18.55 14.53 -8.16
CA GLU A 282 19.95 14.22 -8.41
C GLU A 282 20.20 12.76 -8.10
N SER A 283 20.92 12.06 -8.97
CA SER A 283 21.26 10.64 -8.81
C SER A 283 22.42 10.26 -9.71
N GLU A 284 22.99 9.07 -9.47
CA GLU A 284 24.07 8.50 -10.29
C GLU A 284 23.75 7.04 -10.65
N ASP A 285 24.51 6.49 -11.58
CA ASP A 285 24.42 5.10 -12.01
C ASP A 285 23.03 4.70 -12.53
N LEU A 286 22.44 5.57 -13.34
CA LEU A 286 21.15 5.30 -13.98
C LEU A 286 21.31 4.15 -15.00
N ASN A 287 20.36 3.22 -14.99
CA ASN A 287 20.22 2.20 -16.00
C ASN A 287 18.72 1.93 -16.31
N PRO A 288 18.41 1.27 -17.44
CA PRO A 288 16.99 1.09 -17.84
C PRO A 288 16.24 0.01 -17.06
N GLU A 289 16.91 -0.75 -16.20
CA GLU A 289 16.31 -1.91 -15.52
C GLU A 289 15.98 -1.62 -14.05
N THR A 290 16.87 -0.90 -13.35
CA THR A 290 16.77 -0.72 -11.90
C THR A 290 16.93 0.73 -11.47
N TYR A 291 16.44 1.02 -10.27
CA TYR A 291 16.61 2.32 -9.62
C TYR A 291 18.07 2.66 -9.40
N PRO A 292 18.42 3.97 -9.30
CA PRO A 292 19.80 4.42 -9.14
C PRO A 292 20.42 4.03 -7.80
N ALA A 293 21.74 4.15 -7.70
CA ALA A 293 22.50 3.85 -6.48
C ALA A 293 22.07 4.70 -5.27
N TRP A 294 21.75 5.96 -5.55
CA TRP A 294 21.28 6.94 -4.59
C TRP A 294 20.42 8.00 -5.28
N ALA A 295 19.65 8.71 -4.50
CA ALA A 295 18.96 9.90 -4.95
C ALA A 295 18.86 10.95 -3.83
N HIS A 296 18.92 12.22 -4.25
CA HIS A 296 18.46 13.38 -3.51
C HIS A 296 17.36 14.04 -4.32
N VAL A 297 16.18 14.23 -3.71
CA VAL A 297 15.02 14.83 -4.40
C VAL A 297 14.50 16.00 -3.58
N ALA A 298 14.54 17.20 -4.17
CA ALA A 298 13.92 18.39 -3.62
C ALA A 298 12.52 18.57 -4.23
N ILE A 299 11.52 18.72 -3.37
CA ILE A 299 10.10 18.79 -3.73
C ILE A 299 9.52 20.06 -3.11
N ASP A 300 9.11 21.02 -3.95
CA ASP A 300 8.59 22.30 -3.50
C ASP A 300 7.06 22.27 -3.41
N PHE A 301 6.55 22.71 -2.27
CA PHE A 301 5.12 22.85 -2.00
C PHE A 301 4.74 24.33 -1.89
N PRO A 302 3.60 24.74 -2.48
CA PRO A 302 3.15 26.13 -2.43
C PRO A 302 2.63 26.51 -1.02
N GLU A 303 2.33 27.79 -0.86
CA GLU A 303 1.54 28.28 0.27
C GLU A 303 0.19 27.54 0.33
N ARG A 304 -0.26 27.21 1.57
CA ARG A 304 -1.47 26.41 1.79
C ARG A 304 -2.03 26.59 3.20
N GLU A 305 -3.32 26.80 3.32
CA GLU A 305 -4.07 26.85 4.58
C GLU A 305 -3.37 27.65 5.72
N GLY A 306 -2.77 28.80 5.37
CA GLY A 306 -2.05 29.68 6.29
C GLY A 306 -0.63 29.20 6.65
N MET A 307 -0.10 28.20 5.94
CA MET A 307 1.30 27.74 6.06
C MET A 307 2.13 28.25 4.89
N VAL A 308 3.33 28.73 5.16
CA VAL A 308 4.28 29.24 4.17
C VAL A 308 4.70 28.17 3.17
N PRO A 309 5.17 28.54 1.96
CA PRO A 309 5.80 27.59 1.04
C PRO A 309 6.94 26.84 1.73
N CYS A 310 7.13 25.56 1.40
CA CYS A 310 8.21 24.77 1.96
C CYS A 310 8.78 23.75 0.98
N THR A 311 10.03 23.36 1.20
CA THR A 311 10.73 22.35 0.43
C THR A 311 10.96 21.09 1.26
N MET A 312 10.55 19.93 0.73
CA MET A 312 10.95 18.63 1.26
C MET A 312 12.23 18.17 0.56
N HIS A 313 13.23 17.79 1.33
CA HIS A 313 14.41 17.11 0.82
C HIS A 313 14.36 15.63 1.19
N TRP A 314 14.32 14.78 0.16
CA TRP A 314 14.38 13.33 0.30
C TRP A 314 15.78 12.82 -0.01
N TYR A 315 16.27 11.87 0.82
CA TYR A 315 17.58 11.26 0.64
C TYR A 315 17.48 9.75 0.74
N GLU A 316 18.15 9.05 -0.19
CA GLU A 316 18.20 7.59 -0.20
C GLU A 316 19.49 7.07 -0.81
N GLY A 317 19.81 5.82 -0.49
CA GLY A 317 20.91 5.09 -1.10
C GLY A 317 22.30 5.44 -0.55
N ARG A 318 23.31 5.09 -1.33
CA ARG A 318 24.70 5.28 -0.97
C ARG A 318 25.50 5.88 -2.12
N LYS A 319 26.21 6.97 -1.82
CA LYS A 319 27.22 7.59 -2.69
C LYS A 319 28.57 7.30 -2.07
N ASP A 320 29.51 6.74 -2.85
CA ASP A 320 30.86 6.37 -2.40
C ASP A 320 30.84 5.50 -1.11
N GLY A 321 29.90 4.56 -1.02
CA GLY A 321 29.73 3.65 0.13
C GLY A 321 29.11 4.28 1.37
N LYS A 322 28.90 5.60 1.42
CA LYS A 322 28.28 6.33 2.54
C LYS A 322 26.79 6.55 2.27
N LEU A 323 25.97 6.46 3.32
CA LEU A 323 24.56 6.81 3.21
C LEU A 323 24.41 8.28 2.79
N VAL A 324 23.50 8.53 1.85
CA VAL A 324 23.08 9.88 1.51
C VAL A 324 22.02 10.30 2.54
N HIS A 325 22.29 11.38 3.26
CA HIS A 325 21.45 11.91 4.33
C HIS A 325 21.56 13.45 4.36
N PRO A 326 20.71 14.13 5.13
CA PRO A 326 20.81 15.57 5.29
C PRO A 326 22.20 16.01 5.71
N PRO A 327 22.64 17.24 5.35
CA PRO A 327 23.81 17.86 5.96
C PRO A 327 23.64 17.83 7.49
N GLU A 328 24.73 17.62 8.19
CA GLU A 328 24.72 17.71 9.65
C GLU A 328 24.22 19.09 10.07
N ALA A 329 23.14 19.09 10.86
CA ALA A 329 22.58 20.32 11.45
C ALA A 329 23.40 20.77 12.63
#